data_49e758c8fb2657b5fca79fc947bcfb60
#
_entry.id   49e758c8fb2657b5fca79fc947bcfb60
#
_cell.length_a   1.000
_cell.length_b   1.000
_cell.length_c   1.000
_cell.angle_alpha   90.00
_cell.angle_beta   90.00
_cell.angle_gamma   90.00
#
_symmetry.space_group_name_H-M   'P 1'
#
loop_
_entity.id
_entity.type
_entity.pdbx_description
1 polymer ?
#
loop_
_entity_poly.entity_id
_entity_poly.type
_entity_poly.pdbx_seq_one_letter_code
_entity_poly.pdbx_strand_id
1 'polypeptide(L)'
;MPEMSPATALLFLREEELRQGFEALFFAYRDLDAEADLLLAEHGLGRGHHRAIHFIGRTRLSTVSDLQATLGITLQSLGRLVRELIEQGLVTQRPGPQDRRQRLLSLTEAGQALEKRLWECQRRRIADAYKKSGPQAVDGFRQVLAAVRRH
;
A
#
# COMPACT_ATOMS: atom_id res chain seq x y z
N MET A 1 -16.44 -3.39 33.89
CA MET A 1 -15.32 -2.56 33.37
C MET A 1 -14.93 -1.59 34.48
N PRO A 2 -13.69 -1.60 34.95
CA PRO A 2 -13.26 -0.59 35.89
C PRO A 2 -13.29 0.77 35.17
N GLU A 3 -13.94 1.74 35.77
CA GLU A 3 -13.93 3.12 35.32
C GLU A 3 -12.50 3.65 35.42
N MET A 4 -11.91 3.97 34.27
CA MET A 4 -10.59 4.60 34.24
C MET A 4 -10.66 5.99 34.84
N SER A 5 -9.74 6.29 35.77
CA SER A 5 -9.57 7.64 36.29
C SER A 5 -9.32 8.62 35.12
N PRO A 6 -9.83 9.87 35.20
CA PRO A 6 -9.57 10.88 34.18
C PRO A 6 -8.09 11.12 33.86
N ALA A 7 -7.21 10.96 34.86
CA ALA A 7 -5.77 11.05 34.67
C ALA A 7 -5.22 9.84 33.90
N THR A 8 -5.76 8.66 34.12
CA THR A 8 -5.36 7.42 33.39
C THR A 8 -5.92 7.41 31.98
N ALA A 9 -7.10 8.03 31.76
CA ALA A 9 -7.76 8.08 30.47
C ALA A 9 -6.96 8.85 29.39
N LEU A 10 -6.01 9.72 29.77
CA LEU A 10 -5.22 10.54 28.84
C LEU A 10 -3.76 10.10 28.71
N LEU A 11 -3.36 8.99 29.34
CA LEU A 11 -1.98 8.51 29.27
C LEU A 11 -1.55 8.20 27.83
N PHE A 12 -2.48 7.71 27.00
CA PHE A 12 -2.22 7.40 25.59
C PHE A 12 -2.00 8.65 24.72
N LEU A 13 -2.28 9.86 25.23
CA LEU A 13 -2.03 11.13 24.53
C LEU A 13 -0.74 11.83 24.99
N ARG A 14 0.07 11.18 25.82
CA ARG A 14 1.37 11.72 26.19
C ARG A 14 2.26 11.82 24.96
N GLU A 15 3.11 12.83 24.91
CA GLU A 15 4.02 13.08 23.80
C GLU A 15 4.82 11.84 23.42
N GLU A 16 5.35 11.12 24.40
CA GLU A 16 6.11 9.88 24.18
C GLU A 16 5.26 8.78 23.55
N GLU A 17 4.03 8.62 23.99
CA GLU A 17 3.08 7.64 23.42
C GLU A 17 2.75 7.96 21.96
N LEU A 18 2.58 9.22 21.64
CA LEU A 18 2.33 9.67 20.26
C LEU A 18 3.53 9.40 19.36
N ARG A 19 4.74 9.69 19.85
CA ARG A 19 5.98 9.40 19.11
C ARG A 19 6.18 7.92 18.89
N GLN A 20 5.95 7.10 19.91
CA GLN A 20 6.04 5.65 19.79
C GLN A 20 5.02 5.08 18.82
N GLY A 21 3.81 5.64 18.79
CA GLY A 21 2.78 5.27 17.82
C GLY A 21 3.22 5.52 16.38
N PHE A 22 3.80 6.70 16.12
CA PHE A 22 4.36 7.03 14.80
C PHE A 22 5.51 6.10 14.42
N GLU A 23 6.45 5.88 15.34
CA GLU A 23 7.60 5.02 15.11
C GLU A 23 7.18 3.56 14.88
N ALA A 24 6.20 3.06 15.64
CA ALA A 24 5.65 1.71 15.45
C ALA A 24 5.07 1.54 14.05
N LEU A 25 4.33 2.53 13.55
CA LEU A 25 3.78 2.52 12.20
C LEU A 25 4.90 2.51 11.15
N PHE A 26 5.92 3.33 11.33
CA PHE A 26 7.08 3.40 10.44
C PHE A 26 7.81 2.05 10.36
N PHE A 27 8.15 1.47 11.52
CA PHE A 27 8.87 0.20 11.56
C PHE A 27 8.04 -0.96 11.02
N ALA A 28 6.75 -1.01 11.33
CA ALA A 28 5.86 -2.05 10.81
C ALA A 28 5.78 -1.99 9.28
N TYR A 29 5.65 -0.81 8.70
CA TYR A 29 5.60 -0.62 7.26
C TYR A 29 6.92 -1.02 6.58
N ARG A 30 8.05 -0.60 7.15
CA ARG A 30 9.38 -1.00 6.68
C ARG A 30 9.54 -2.53 6.68
N ASP A 31 9.14 -3.18 7.76
CA ASP A 31 9.31 -4.63 7.90
C ASP A 31 8.34 -5.41 6.99
N LEU A 32 7.15 -4.86 6.72
CA LEU A 32 6.23 -5.44 5.73
C LEU A 32 6.82 -5.45 4.33
N ASP A 33 7.59 -4.44 3.97
CA ASP A 33 8.18 -4.30 2.64
C ASP A 33 9.49 -5.08 2.47
N ALA A 34 10.17 -5.44 3.54
CA ALA A 34 11.53 -5.98 3.49
C ALA A 34 11.67 -7.23 2.61
N GLU A 35 10.76 -8.17 2.74
CA GLU A 35 10.78 -9.41 1.93
C GLU A 35 10.41 -9.14 0.47
N ALA A 36 9.42 -8.28 0.25
CA ALA A 36 9.01 -7.88 -1.09
C ALA A 36 10.13 -7.09 -1.81
N ASP A 37 10.89 -6.28 -1.09
CA ASP A 37 12.03 -5.53 -1.66
C ASP A 37 13.07 -6.47 -2.29
N LEU A 38 13.34 -7.62 -1.69
CA LEU A 38 14.28 -8.62 -2.24
C LEU A 38 13.76 -9.16 -3.56
N LEU A 39 12.49 -9.49 -3.63
CA LEU A 39 11.86 -9.97 -4.87
C LEU A 39 11.87 -8.89 -5.96
N LEU A 40 11.57 -7.66 -5.62
CA LEU A 40 11.61 -6.52 -6.53
C LEU A 40 13.02 -6.30 -7.10
N ALA A 41 14.04 -6.42 -6.26
CA ALA A 41 15.43 -6.24 -6.67
C ALA A 41 15.86 -7.27 -7.73
N GLU A 42 15.35 -8.49 -7.69
CA GLU A 42 15.58 -9.51 -8.72
C GLU A 42 15.10 -9.07 -10.10
N HIS A 43 14.09 -8.19 -10.16
CA HIS A 43 13.54 -7.63 -11.40
C HIS A 43 14.07 -6.23 -11.71
N GLY A 44 14.99 -5.71 -10.91
CA GLY A 44 15.47 -4.33 -11.07
C GLY A 44 14.42 -3.28 -10.75
N LEU A 45 13.44 -3.63 -9.90
CA LEU A 45 12.34 -2.77 -9.51
C LEU A 45 12.50 -2.28 -8.07
N GLY A 46 11.80 -1.20 -7.72
CA GLY A 46 11.77 -0.62 -6.40
C GLY A 46 10.36 -0.48 -5.82
N ARG A 47 10.26 0.18 -4.68
CA ARG A 47 8.99 0.36 -3.96
C ARG A 47 7.95 1.15 -4.74
N GLY A 48 8.37 2.11 -5.55
CA GLY A 48 7.45 2.86 -6.42
C GLY A 48 6.76 1.95 -7.43
N HIS A 49 7.51 1.05 -8.04
CA HIS A 49 6.96 0.04 -8.95
C HIS A 49 6.01 -0.91 -8.22
N HIS A 50 6.38 -1.35 -7.02
CA HIS A 50 5.54 -2.23 -6.20
C HIS A 50 4.18 -1.61 -5.91
N ARG A 51 4.15 -0.34 -5.49
CA ARG A 51 2.91 0.38 -5.22
C ARG A 51 2.05 0.51 -6.46
N ALA A 52 2.65 0.83 -7.59
CA ALA A 52 1.95 0.90 -8.87
C ALA A 52 1.35 -0.46 -9.27
N ILE A 53 2.13 -1.52 -9.20
CA ILE A 53 1.66 -2.89 -9.49
C ILE A 53 0.47 -3.26 -8.58
N HIS A 54 0.60 -3.00 -7.29
CA HIS A 54 -0.46 -3.33 -6.32
C HIS A 54 -1.78 -2.65 -6.66
N PHE A 55 -1.77 -1.33 -6.86
CA PHE A 55 -3.00 -0.59 -7.09
C PHE A 55 -3.57 -0.78 -8.50
N ILE A 56 -2.73 -0.98 -9.52
CA ILE A 56 -3.19 -1.39 -10.84
C ILE A 56 -3.91 -2.75 -10.74
N GLY A 57 -3.36 -3.68 -9.99
CA GLY A 57 -3.92 -5.01 -9.80
C GLY A 57 -5.22 -5.03 -8.99
N ARG A 58 -5.46 -4.00 -8.13
CA ARG A 58 -6.66 -3.91 -7.30
C ARG A 58 -7.88 -3.42 -8.06
N THR A 59 -7.69 -2.83 -9.22
CA THR A 59 -8.79 -2.32 -10.05
C THR A 59 -8.76 -2.97 -11.42
N ARG A 60 -9.93 -3.23 -12.00
CA ARG A 60 -10.02 -3.80 -13.35
C ARG A 60 -9.48 -2.86 -14.40
N LEU A 61 -9.77 -1.57 -14.24
CA LEU A 61 -9.36 -0.52 -15.14
C LEU A 61 -8.95 0.68 -14.30
N SER A 62 -7.66 0.94 -14.26
CA SER A 62 -7.09 2.09 -13.55
C SER A 62 -6.65 3.12 -14.57
N THR A 63 -7.14 4.34 -14.45
CA THR A 63 -6.58 5.45 -15.23
C THR A 63 -5.27 5.91 -14.60
N VAL A 64 -4.40 6.49 -15.40
CA VAL A 64 -3.16 7.12 -14.91
C VAL A 64 -3.48 8.20 -13.88
N SER A 65 -4.55 8.98 -14.10
CA SER A 65 -4.97 10.03 -13.17
C SER A 65 -5.41 9.47 -11.81
N ASP A 66 -6.18 8.39 -11.80
CA ASP A 66 -6.61 7.72 -10.57
C ASP A 66 -5.41 7.16 -9.80
N LEU A 67 -4.48 6.54 -10.51
CA LEU A 67 -3.28 5.98 -9.91
C LEU A 67 -2.39 7.08 -9.33
N GLN A 68 -2.25 8.20 -10.03
CA GLN A 68 -1.52 9.37 -9.52
C GLN A 68 -2.13 9.88 -8.21
N ALA A 69 -3.44 10.04 -8.16
CA ALA A 69 -4.15 10.48 -6.96
C ALA A 69 -3.96 9.50 -5.80
N THR A 70 -4.04 8.21 -6.07
CA THR A 70 -3.86 7.15 -5.07
C THR A 70 -2.44 7.15 -4.50
N LEU A 71 -1.42 7.26 -5.36
CA LEU A 71 -0.01 7.19 -4.94
C LEU A 71 0.51 8.51 -4.37
N GLY A 72 -0.14 9.63 -4.69
CA GLY A 72 0.27 10.95 -4.21
C GLY A 72 1.64 11.40 -4.75
N ILE A 73 2.01 10.97 -5.96
CA ILE A 73 3.28 11.30 -6.61
C ILE A 73 3.05 12.21 -7.81
N THR A 74 4.13 12.78 -8.36
CA THR A 74 4.05 13.63 -9.55
C THR A 74 3.69 12.79 -10.78
N LEU A 75 3.05 13.42 -11.76
CA LEU A 75 2.73 12.77 -13.03
C LEU A 75 4.01 12.31 -13.75
N GLN A 76 5.09 13.08 -13.65
CA GLN A 76 6.38 12.72 -14.22
C GLN A 76 6.97 11.44 -13.61
N SER A 77 6.94 11.35 -12.27
CA SER A 77 7.42 10.15 -11.56
C SER A 77 6.58 8.93 -11.91
N LEU A 78 5.25 9.09 -11.95
CA LEU A 78 4.34 8.01 -12.33
C LEU A 78 4.56 7.57 -13.77
N GLY A 79 4.72 8.52 -14.70
CA GLY A 79 5.00 8.22 -16.10
C GLY A 79 6.24 7.37 -16.29
N ARG A 80 7.31 7.66 -15.55
CA ARG A 80 8.54 6.86 -15.55
C ARG A 80 8.30 5.44 -15.03
N LEU A 81 7.62 5.30 -13.90
CA LEU A 81 7.30 3.99 -13.32
C LEU A 81 6.47 3.13 -14.27
N VAL A 82 5.43 3.71 -14.85
CA VAL A 82 4.54 3.02 -15.81
C VAL A 82 5.30 2.58 -17.05
N ARG A 83 6.13 3.46 -17.61
CA ARG A 83 6.95 3.14 -18.79
C ARG A 83 7.87 1.96 -18.51
N GLU A 84 8.58 1.98 -17.38
CA GLU A 84 9.47 0.89 -16.98
C GLU A 84 8.72 -0.43 -16.80
N LEU A 85 7.52 -0.40 -16.22
CA LEU A 85 6.67 -1.59 -16.06
C LEU A 85 6.17 -2.12 -17.41
N ILE A 86 5.83 -1.24 -18.34
CA ILE A 86 5.45 -1.63 -19.72
C ILE A 86 6.65 -2.26 -20.44
N GLU A 87 7.82 -1.67 -20.35
CA GLU A 87 9.04 -2.19 -20.96
C GLU A 87 9.39 -3.60 -20.47
N GLN A 88 9.10 -3.91 -19.20
CA GLN A 88 9.30 -5.24 -18.65
C GLN A 88 8.13 -6.22 -18.92
N GLY A 89 7.11 -5.78 -19.64
CA GLY A 89 5.97 -6.62 -19.95
C GLY A 89 5.04 -6.95 -18.78
N LEU A 90 5.04 -6.11 -17.73
CA LEU A 90 4.25 -6.30 -16.53
C LEU A 90 2.91 -5.54 -16.56
N VAL A 91 2.84 -4.46 -17.33
CA VAL A 91 1.68 -3.58 -17.46
C VAL A 91 1.40 -3.33 -18.93
N THR A 92 0.12 -3.26 -19.29
CA THR A 92 -0.34 -2.77 -20.59
C THR A 92 -1.10 -1.47 -20.41
N GLN A 93 -1.04 -0.64 -21.45
CA GLN A 93 -1.73 0.64 -21.51
C GLN A 93 -2.54 0.70 -22.77
N ARG A 94 -3.79 1.15 -22.66
CA ARG A 94 -4.68 1.33 -23.79
C ARG A 94 -5.49 2.62 -23.65
N PRO A 95 -5.99 3.22 -24.77
CA PRO A 95 -6.89 4.36 -24.69
C PRO A 95 -8.20 3.99 -24.01
N GLY A 96 -8.83 4.96 -23.32
CA GLY A 96 -10.15 4.79 -22.76
C GLY A 96 -11.21 4.62 -23.87
N PRO A 97 -12.24 3.76 -23.66
CA PRO A 97 -13.27 3.51 -24.67
C PRO A 97 -14.19 4.72 -24.92
N GLN A 98 -14.39 5.56 -23.94
CA GLN A 98 -15.26 6.75 -24.03
C GLN A 98 -14.46 8.04 -24.25
N ASP A 99 -13.27 8.14 -23.68
CA ASP A 99 -12.36 9.25 -23.87
C ASP A 99 -10.96 8.69 -24.20
N ARG A 100 -10.53 8.85 -25.46
CA ARG A 100 -9.24 8.35 -25.95
C ARG A 100 -8.02 9.03 -25.34
N ARG A 101 -8.21 10.19 -24.67
CA ARG A 101 -7.15 10.86 -23.91
C ARG A 101 -6.83 10.15 -22.60
N GLN A 102 -7.79 9.41 -22.05
CA GLN A 102 -7.57 8.58 -20.89
C GLN A 102 -6.67 7.41 -21.26
N ARG A 103 -5.76 7.09 -20.34
CA ARG A 103 -4.89 5.92 -20.42
C ARG A 103 -5.33 4.92 -19.37
N LEU A 104 -5.77 3.76 -19.82
CA LEU A 104 -6.18 2.66 -18.95
C LEU A 104 -5.01 1.70 -18.77
N LEU A 105 -4.70 1.42 -17.51
CA LEU A 105 -3.62 0.53 -17.11
C LEU A 105 -4.20 -0.80 -16.63
N SER A 106 -3.55 -1.89 -17.01
CA SER A 106 -3.87 -3.23 -16.48
C SER A 106 -2.59 -4.06 -16.38
N LEU A 107 -2.59 -5.01 -15.45
CA LEU A 107 -1.50 -5.97 -15.34
C LEU A 107 -1.59 -6.99 -16.46
N THR A 108 -0.45 -7.35 -17.03
CA THR A 108 -0.32 -8.53 -17.89
C THR A 108 -0.41 -9.79 -17.04
N GLU A 109 -0.43 -10.96 -17.67
CA GLU A 109 -0.31 -12.24 -16.97
C GLU A 109 0.95 -12.30 -16.10
N ALA A 110 2.09 -11.86 -16.64
CA ALA A 110 3.35 -11.77 -15.89
C ALA A 110 3.25 -10.78 -14.73
N GLY A 111 2.59 -9.63 -14.95
CA GLY A 111 2.35 -8.63 -13.91
C GLY A 111 1.48 -9.16 -12.78
N GLN A 112 0.43 -9.90 -13.11
CA GLN A 112 -0.43 -10.57 -12.13
C GLN A 112 0.33 -11.61 -11.30
N ALA A 113 1.18 -12.39 -11.93
CA ALA A 113 2.00 -13.37 -11.25
C ALA A 113 2.98 -12.72 -10.27
N LEU A 114 3.63 -11.64 -10.67
CA LEU A 114 4.53 -10.89 -9.79
C LEU A 114 3.78 -10.22 -8.64
N GLU A 115 2.64 -9.58 -8.91
CA GLU A 115 1.79 -8.96 -7.89
C GLU A 115 1.39 -9.98 -6.82
N LYS A 116 0.96 -11.15 -7.24
CA LYS A 116 0.56 -12.23 -6.33
C LYS A 116 1.71 -12.65 -5.41
N ARG A 117 2.92 -12.80 -5.93
CA ARG A 117 4.11 -13.14 -5.14
C ARG A 117 4.47 -12.04 -4.14
N LEU A 118 4.43 -10.78 -4.58
CA LEU A 118 4.69 -9.62 -3.73
C LEU A 118 3.66 -9.51 -2.60
N TRP A 119 2.39 -9.66 -2.94
CA TRP A 119 1.31 -9.63 -1.95
C TRP A 119 1.44 -10.76 -0.93
N GLU A 120 1.81 -11.96 -1.35
CA GLU A 120 1.95 -13.10 -0.43
C GLU A 120 2.99 -12.83 0.67
N CYS A 121 4.07 -12.11 0.36
CA CYS A 121 5.06 -11.69 1.37
C CYS A 121 4.41 -10.85 2.47
N GLN A 122 3.60 -9.87 2.08
CA GLN A 122 2.93 -8.95 3.02
C GLN A 122 1.74 -9.63 3.70
N ARG A 123 0.95 -10.39 2.94
CA ARG A 123 -0.25 -11.07 3.43
C ARG A 123 0.03 -11.97 4.61
N ARG A 124 1.07 -12.77 4.53
CA ARG A 124 1.45 -13.69 5.62
C ARG A 124 1.71 -12.96 6.92
N ARG A 125 2.50 -11.89 6.88
CA ARG A 125 2.80 -11.07 8.07
C ARG A 125 1.57 -10.42 8.65
N ILE A 126 0.73 -9.83 7.81
CA ILE A 126 -0.51 -9.18 8.24
C ILE A 126 -1.47 -10.21 8.84
N ALA A 127 -1.66 -11.35 8.16
CA ALA A 127 -2.54 -12.40 8.65
C ALA A 127 -2.09 -12.97 9.99
N ASP A 128 -0.79 -13.21 10.17
CA ASP A 128 -0.24 -13.70 11.43
C ASP A 128 -0.42 -12.68 12.56
N ALA A 129 -0.17 -11.41 12.28
CA ALA A 129 -0.38 -10.33 13.24
C ALA A 129 -1.86 -10.23 13.65
N TYR A 130 -2.78 -10.33 12.68
CA TYR A 130 -4.22 -10.28 12.94
C TYR A 130 -4.68 -11.48 13.79
N LYS A 131 -4.19 -12.67 13.50
CA LYS A 131 -4.50 -13.88 14.28
C LYS A 131 -4.01 -13.76 15.73
N LYS A 132 -2.80 -13.24 15.93
CA LYS A 132 -2.23 -13.05 17.27
C LYS A 132 -2.96 -12.00 18.08
N SER A 133 -3.43 -10.93 17.44
CA SER A 133 -4.02 -9.76 18.10
C SER A 133 -5.52 -9.91 18.34
N GLY A 134 -6.24 -10.63 17.48
CA GLY A 134 -7.67 -10.85 17.57
C GLY A 134 -8.52 -9.74 16.95
N PRO A 135 -9.83 -9.99 16.78
CA PRO A 135 -10.72 -9.10 16.02
C PRO A 135 -10.90 -7.72 16.62
N GLN A 136 -10.91 -7.59 17.95
CA GLN A 136 -11.07 -6.29 18.61
C GLN A 136 -9.87 -5.37 18.35
N ALA A 137 -8.64 -5.91 18.44
CA ALA A 137 -7.42 -5.16 18.13
C ALA A 137 -7.38 -4.76 16.66
N VAL A 138 -7.83 -5.62 15.76
CA VAL A 138 -7.91 -5.32 14.32
C VAL A 138 -8.89 -4.18 14.04
N ASP A 139 -10.07 -4.18 14.69
CA ASP A 139 -11.04 -3.10 14.54
C ASP A 139 -10.48 -1.78 15.07
N GLY A 140 -9.82 -1.80 16.23
CA GLY A 140 -9.16 -0.61 16.80
C GLY A 140 -8.05 -0.08 15.88
N PHE A 141 -7.23 -0.94 15.34
CA PHE A 141 -6.20 -0.60 14.37
C PHE A 141 -6.78 0.10 13.12
N ARG A 142 -7.86 -0.45 12.55
CA ARG A 142 -8.55 0.15 11.41
C ARG A 142 -9.13 1.52 11.73
N GLN A 143 -9.71 1.68 12.92
CA GLN A 143 -10.27 2.95 13.38
C GLN A 143 -9.19 4.02 13.48
N VAL A 144 -8.04 3.69 14.08
CA VAL A 144 -6.92 4.63 14.21
C VAL A 144 -6.37 5.03 12.85
N LEU A 145 -6.14 4.06 11.97
CA LEU A 145 -5.62 4.35 10.63
C LEU A 145 -6.59 5.19 9.80
N ALA A 146 -7.89 4.92 9.89
CA ALA A 146 -8.91 5.72 9.20
C ALA A 146 -8.91 7.17 9.69
N ALA A 147 -8.74 7.38 11.01
CA ALA A 147 -8.70 8.72 11.60
C ALA A 147 -7.45 9.52 11.21
N VAL A 148 -6.32 8.85 10.98
CA VAL A 148 -5.07 9.49 10.54
C VAL A 148 -5.13 9.94 9.08
N ARG A 149 -5.90 9.24 8.25
CA ARG A 149 -5.96 9.53 6.81
C ARG A 149 -6.61 10.89 6.55
N ARG A 150 -6.07 11.59 5.56
CA ARG A 150 -6.70 12.81 5.01
C ARG A 150 -7.79 12.40 4.02
N HIS A 151 -8.93 13.07 4.12
CA HIS A 151 -10.06 12.87 3.19
C HIS A 151 -9.96 13.80 1.99
#